data_beb5c00a2e69c683bfc5fe37c0c5c336
#
_entry.id   beb5c00a2e69c683bfc5fe37c0c5c336
#
_cell.length_a   1.000
_cell.length_b   1.000
_cell.length_c   1.000
_cell.angle_alpha   90.00
_cell.angle_beta   90.00
_cell.angle_gamma   90.00
#
_symmetry.space_group_name_H-M   'P 1'
#
loop_
_entity.id
_entity.type
_entity.pdbx_description
1 polymer ?
#
loop_
_entity_poly.entity_id
_entity_poly.type
_entity_poly.pdbx_seq_one_letter_code
_entity_poly.pdbx_strand_id
1 'polypeptide(L)'
;MRFLFNKVTLSVGVLLILGTLGLGEFIFWRVLKVSCSNDKVIENNTPISFVADGRDQGPFRGERWNRWVDEDLSKWFLKSGKIEEIDILDLENELELSAWWFGNNYPQEKRTIIIVHGINSSKKHYNQLMPATMLANAGFNVLMFDQRNHG
;
A
#
# COMPACT_ATOMS: atom_id res chain seq x y z
N MET A 1 -54.19 -19.00 -8.29
CA MET A 1 -52.87 -19.11 -8.91
C MET A 1 -52.10 -17.77 -9.04
N ARG A 2 -52.67 -16.67 -9.51
CA ARG A 2 -52.02 -15.34 -9.60
C ARG A 2 -51.43 -14.81 -8.29
N PHE A 3 -52.08 -15.04 -7.12
CA PHE A 3 -51.64 -14.53 -5.83
C PHE A 3 -50.40 -15.19 -5.26
N LEU A 4 -50.17 -16.47 -5.57
CA LEU A 4 -48.97 -17.20 -5.17
C LEU A 4 -47.74 -16.77 -6.02
N PHE A 5 -47.98 -16.53 -7.29
CA PHE A 5 -46.94 -16.10 -8.22
C PHE A 5 -46.35 -14.73 -7.82
N ASN A 6 -47.23 -13.80 -7.40
CA ASN A 6 -46.78 -12.47 -6.91
C ASN A 6 -45.93 -12.56 -5.64
N LYS A 7 -46.28 -13.44 -4.70
CA LYS A 7 -45.48 -13.62 -3.46
C LYS A 7 -44.13 -14.19 -3.71
N VAL A 8 -44.03 -15.20 -4.56
CA VAL A 8 -42.74 -15.84 -4.93
C VAL A 8 -41.86 -14.84 -5.69
N THR A 9 -42.43 -14.10 -6.65
CA THR A 9 -41.67 -13.10 -7.42
C THR A 9 -41.17 -11.96 -6.52
N LEU A 10 -41.98 -11.52 -5.56
CA LEU A 10 -41.58 -10.51 -4.58
C LEU A 10 -40.47 -11.03 -3.68
N SER A 11 -40.57 -12.26 -3.19
CA SER A 11 -39.55 -12.86 -2.34
C SER A 11 -38.19 -13.06 -3.07
N VAL A 12 -38.23 -13.48 -4.31
CA VAL A 12 -37.00 -13.59 -5.14
C VAL A 12 -36.39 -12.23 -5.40
N GLY A 13 -37.20 -11.20 -5.69
CA GLY A 13 -36.73 -9.84 -5.87
C GLY A 13 -36.04 -9.29 -4.62
N VAL A 14 -36.64 -9.50 -3.45
CA VAL A 14 -36.04 -9.08 -2.16
C VAL A 14 -34.73 -9.81 -1.88
N LEU A 15 -34.66 -11.11 -2.14
CA LEU A 15 -33.43 -11.90 -1.97
C LEU A 15 -32.31 -11.43 -2.90
N LEU A 16 -32.61 -11.08 -4.14
CA LEU A 16 -31.64 -10.53 -5.08
C LEU A 16 -31.12 -9.17 -4.61
N ILE A 17 -31.99 -8.29 -4.14
CA ILE A 17 -31.58 -6.98 -3.62
C ILE A 17 -30.70 -7.14 -2.38
N LEU A 18 -31.07 -7.98 -1.44
CA LEU A 18 -30.28 -8.24 -0.25
C LEU A 18 -28.93 -8.90 -0.60
N GLY A 19 -28.92 -9.80 -1.57
CA GLY A 19 -27.69 -10.42 -2.06
C GLY A 19 -26.74 -9.42 -2.72
N THR A 20 -27.26 -8.51 -3.55
CA THR A 20 -26.43 -7.46 -4.19
C THR A 20 -25.92 -6.44 -3.18
N LEU A 21 -26.72 -6.05 -2.20
CA LEU A 21 -26.29 -5.16 -1.13
C LEU A 21 -25.23 -5.82 -0.26
N GLY A 22 -25.43 -7.08 0.15
CA GLY A 22 -24.44 -7.84 0.92
C GLY A 22 -23.13 -8.06 0.18
N LEU A 23 -23.20 -8.32 -1.13
CA LEU A 23 -21.99 -8.43 -1.96
C LEU A 23 -21.29 -7.08 -2.12
N GLY A 24 -22.04 -6.00 -2.28
CA GLY A 24 -21.50 -4.64 -2.34
C GLY A 24 -20.78 -4.25 -1.06
N GLU A 25 -21.40 -4.51 0.10
CA GLU A 25 -20.78 -4.32 1.42
C GLU A 25 -19.51 -5.17 1.58
N PHE A 26 -19.57 -6.44 1.21
CA PHE A 26 -18.42 -7.33 1.28
C PHE A 26 -17.25 -6.83 0.43
N ILE A 27 -17.54 -6.43 -0.82
CA ILE A 27 -16.51 -5.88 -1.73
C ILE A 27 -15.96 -4.57 -1.14
N PHE A 28 -16.82 -3.66 -0.66
CA PHE A 28 -16.41 -2.42 -0.05
C PHE A 28 -15.45 -2.66 1.12
N TRP A 29 -15.82 -3.54 2.07
CA TRP A 29 -15.00 -3.82 3.23
C TRP A 29 -13.71 -4.58 2.92
N ARG A 30 -13.69 -5.40 1.88
CA ARG A 30 -12.54 -6.22 1.51
C ARG A 30 -11.59 -5.53 0.53
N VAL A 31 -12.10 -4.67 -0.33
CA VAL A 31 -11.33 -4.09 -1.43
C VAL A 31 -11.11 -2.60 -1.23
N LEU A 32 -12.12 -1.88 -0.76
CA LEU A 32 -12.07 -0.42 -0.65
C LEU A 32 -11.71 0.07 0.76
N LYS A 33 -12.08 -0.68 1.81
CA LYS A 33 -11.51 -0.44 3.12
C LYS A 33 -10.09 -0.97 3.12
N VAL A 34 -9.21 -0.16 2.63
CA VAL A 34 -7.78 -0.42 2.81
C VAL A 34 -7.53 -0.45 4.31
N SER A 35 -7.26 -1.62 4.80
CA SER A 35 -6.79 -1.81 6.16
C SER A 35 -5.45 -1.08 6.22
N CYS A 36 -5.43 0.09 6.85
CA CYS A 36 -4.17 0.61 7.35
C CYS A 36 -3.54 -0.56 8.08
N SER A 37 -2.41 -0.98 7.58
CA SER A 37 -1.75 -2.17 8.09
C SER A 37 -1.33 -1.91 9.53
N ASN A 38 -2.08 -2.44 10.48
CA ASN A 38 -1.70 -2.49 11.89
C ASN A 38 -0.54 -3.47 12.14
N ASP A 39 0.26 -3.74 11.12
CA ASP A 39 1.40 -4.61 11.28
C ASP A 39 2.57 -3.82 11.83
N LYS A 40 2.82 -4.04 13.11
CA LYS A 40 3.94 -3.42 13.84
C LYS A 40 5.30 -3.64 13.18
N VAL A 41 5.43 -4.67 12.35
CA VAL A 41 6.65 -4.97 11.60
C VAL A 41 6.86 -3.92 10.51
N ILE A 42 5.82 -3.62 9.73
CA ILE A 42 5.91 -2.61 8.67
C ILE A 42 5.97 -1.20 9.23
N GLU A 43 5.30 -0.95 10.35
CA GLU A 43 5.25 0.39 10.97
C GLU A 43 6.65 0.93 11.29
N ASN A 44 7.59 0.05 11.64
CA ASN A 44 8.96 0.41 11.97
C ASN A 44 9.91 0.45 10.75
N ASN A 45 9.44 0.08 9.57
CA ASN A 45 10.26 0.12 8.39
C ASN A 45 10.56 1.55 7.96
N THR A 46 11.82 1.79 7.64
CA THR A 46 12.35 3.07 7.15
C THR A 46 13.35 2.80 6.02
N PRO A 47 13.74 3.78 5.22
CA PRO A 47 14.75 3.56 4.17
C PRO A 47 16.12 3.04 4.67
N ILE A 48 16.45 3.27 5.93
CA ILE A 48 17.71 2.82 6.54
C ILE A 48 17.59 1.48 7.28
N SER A 49 16.37 0.99 7.49
CA SER A 49 16.12 -0.30 8.16
C SER A 49 14.74 -0.80 7.82
N PHE A 50 14.64 -1.91 7.12
CA PHE A 50 13.36 -2.53 6.79
C PHE A 50 13.48 -4.04 6.72
N VAL A 51 12.36 -4.69 6.98
CA VAL A 51 12.21 -6.14 6.90
C VAL A 51 10.99 -6.48 6.05
N ALA A 52 10.99 -7.67 5.44
CA ALA A 52 9.83 -8.19 4.76
C ALA A 52 8.80 -8.69 5.78
N ASP A 53 7.54 -8.39 5.56
CA ASP A 53 6.48 -8.97 6.38
C ASP A 53 6.06 -10.34 5.88
N GLY A 54 5.57 -11.19 6.80
CA GLY A 54 5.12 -12.54 6.50
C GLY A 54 3.74 -12.63 5.85
N ARG A 55 3.03 -11.51 5.68
CA ARG A 55 1.64 -11.52 5.21
C ARG A 55 1.46 -11.80 3.72
N ASP A 56 2.51 -11.66 2.95
CA ASP A 56 2.49 -12.04 1.54
C ASP A 56 2.38 -13.56 1.33
N GLN A 57 2.39 -14.34 2.41
CA GLN A 57 2.09 -15.77 2.43
C GLN A 57 0.57 -16.00 2.42
N GLY A 58 -0.12 -15.50 1.42
CA GLY A 58 -1.54 -15.78 1.26
C GLY A 58 -1.79 -17.22 0.80
N PRO A 59 -2.97 -17.82 1.11
CA PRO A 59 -3.29 -19.21 0.80
C PRO A 59 -3.24 -19.56 -0.69
N PHE A 60 -3.23 -18.57 -1.57
CA PHE A 60 -3.18 -18.76 -3.03
C PHE A 60 -1.78 -18.65 -3.63
N ARG A 61 -0.76 -18.29 -2.86
CA ARG A 61 0.56 -17.95 -3.40
C ARG A 61 1.66 -18.92 -3.03
N GLY A 62 1.43 -19.84 -2.10
CA GLY A 62 2.41 -20.83 -1.65
C GLY A 62 3.59 -20.22 -0.89
N GLU A 63 4.35 -21.05 -0.20
CA GLU A 63 5.46 -20.67 0.67
C GLU A 63 6.61 -19.94 -0.05
N ARG A 64 6.71 -20.07 -1.37
CA ARG A 64 7.82 -19.50 -2.15
C ARG A 64 7.57 -18.11 -2.72
N TRP A 65 6.39 -17.53 -2.49
CA TRP A 65 6.07 -16.23 -3.09
C TRP A 65 6.87 -15.10 -2.49
N ASN A 66 6.99 -15.06 -1.17
CA ASN A 66 7.80 -14.06 -0.50
C ASN A 66 9.13 -14.65 -0.03
N ARG A 67 10.07 -14.73 -0.94
CA ARG A 67 11.43 -15.22 -0.67
C ARG A 67 12.25 -14.27 0.23
N TRP A 68 11.69 -13.11 0.56
CA TRP A 68 12.38 -12.10 1.34
C TRP A 68 12.07 -12.16 2.84
N VAL A 69 11.05 -12.92 3.22
CA VAL A 69 10.76 -13.20 4.63
C VAL A 69 11.95 -13.93 5.24
N ASP A 70 12.40 -13.50 6.39
CA ASP A 70 13.57 -14.01 7.12
C ASP A 70 14.93 -13.78 6.41
N GLU A 71 14.96 -13.07 5.27
CA GLU A 71 16.20 -12.69 4.61
C GLU A 71 16.77 -11.39 5.19
N ASP A 72 18.11 -11.33 5.24
CA ASP A 72 18.80 -10.08 5.57
C ASP A 72 18.71 -9.09 4.42
N LEU A 73 17.91 -8.05 4.60
CA LEU A 73 17.71 -6.99 3.62
C LEU A 73 18.70 -5.82 3.78
N SER A 74 19.63 -5.87 4.73
CA SER A 74 20.53 -4.77 5.05
C SER A 74 21.38 -4.30 3.86
N LYS A 75 21.68 -5.18 2.93
CA LYS A 75 22.41 -4.85 1.68
C LYS A 75 21.64 -3.84 0.79
N TRP A 76 20.35 -3.74 0.98
CA TRP A 76 19.46 -2.83 0.22
C TRP A 76 19.19 -1.53 0.94
N PHE A 77 19.55 -1.39 2.21
CA PHE A 77 19.30 -0.17 2.97
C PHE A 77 19.96 1.05 2.33
N LEU A 78 19.38 2.20 2.56
CA LEU A 78 19.98 3.47 2.17
C LEU A 78 21.33 3.64 2.88
N LYS A 79 22.40 3.71 2.09
CA LYS A 79 23.78 3.74 2.61
C LYS A 79 24.23 5.13 3.01
N SER A 80 23.71 6.16 2.32
CA SER A 80 24.05 7.56 2.57
C SER A 80 22.96 8.46 2.04
N GLY A 81 22.84 9.63 2.60
CA GLY A 81 21.84 10.62 2.23
C GLY A 81 20.98 11.01 3.42
N LYS A 82 20.30 12.13 3.27
CA LYS A 82 19.33 12.62 4.25
C LYS A 82 17.96 12.11 3.85
N ILE A 83 17.22 11.64 4.84
CA ILE A 83 15.79 11.36 4.69
C ILE A 83 15.05 12.55 5.26
N GLU A 84 14.19 13.15 4.48
CA GLU A 84 13.32 14.24 4.89
C GLU A 84 11.89 13.72 4.87
N GLU A 85 11.21 13.84 5.99
CA GLU A 85 9.77 13.70 6.04
C GLU A 85 9.15 14.99 5.56
N ILE A 86 8.30 14.90 4.57
CA ILE A 86 7.61 16.04 3.97
C ILE A 86 6.13 15.71 3.84
N ASP A 87 5.32 16.74 3.97
CA ASP A 87 3.90 16.64 3.74
C ASP A 87 3.56 17.29 2.39
N ILE A 88 2.91 16.52 1.53
CA ILE A 88 2.46 17.00 0.23
C ILE A 88 1.02 17.44 0.40
N LEU A 89 0.79 18.75 0.26
CA LEU A 89 -0.53 19.34 0.39
C LEU A 89 -1.27 19.30 -0.95
N ASP A 90 -2.42 18.66 -0.97
CA ASP A 90 -3.39 18.81 -2.05
C ASP A 90 -4.31 20.01 -1.74
N LEU A 91 -4.03 21.12 -2.41
CA LEU A 91 -4.73 22.38 -2.18
C LEU A 91 -6.22 22.35 -2.54
N GLU A 92 -6.64 21.44 -3.42
CA GLU A 92 -8.04 21.34 -3.83
C GLU A 92 -8.89 20.57 -2.82
N ASN A 93 -8.30 19.60 -2.14
CA ASN A 93 -9.01 18.70 -1.24
C ASN A 93 -8.63 18.85 0.23
N GLU A 94 -7.78 19.81 0.56
CA GLU A 94 -7.25 20.01 1.93
C GLU A 94 -6.61 18.72 2.51
N LEU A 95 -6.01 17.92 1.63
CA LEU A 95 -5.39 16.65 2.01
C LEU A 95 -3.91 16.81 2.16
N GLU A 96 -3.42 16.22 3.21
CA GLU A 96 -2.00 16.12 3.52
C GLU A 96 -1.54 14.67 3.31
N LEU A 97 -0.58 14.46 2.40
CA LEU A 97 0.00 13.16 2.12
C LEU A 97 1.39 13.09 2.74
N SER A 98 1.57 12.17 3.64
CA SER A 98 2.87 11.93 4.25
C SER A 98 3.85 11.31 3.24
N ALA A 99 5.02 11.91 3.10
CA ALA A 99 6.01 11.51 2.13
C ALA A 99 7.42 11.45 2.72
N TRP A 100 8.27 10.67 2.08
CA TRP A 100 9.71 10.67 2.28
C TRP A 100 10.41 11.15 1.02
N TRP A 101 11.28 12.13 1.22
CA TRP A 101 12.26 12.55 0.22
C TRP A 101 13.64 12.09 0.66
N PHE A 102 14.34 11.36 -0.18
CA PHE A 102 15.70 10.94 0.11
C PHE A 102 16.53 10.76 -1.16
N GLY A 103 17.84 10.85 -0.96
CA GLY A 103 18.80 10.77 -2.04
C GLY A 103 20.08 11.49 -1.68
N ASN A 104 20.84 11.84 -2.69
CA ASN A 104 22.11 12.51 -2.49
C ASN A 104 21.93 14.02 -2.26
N ASN A 105 22.84 14.62 -1.49
CA ASN A 105 22.83 16.02 -1.02
C ASN A 105 22.89 17.12 -2.11
N TYR A 106 22.76 16.77 -3.38
CA TYR A 106 22.81 17.74 -4.48
C TYR A 106 21.49 17.73 -5.29
N PRO A 107 20.49 18.50 -4.84
CA PRO A 107 19.15 18.40 -5.42
C PRO A 107 19.03 18.93 -6.85
N GLN A 108 19.96 19.74 -7.31
CA GLN A 108 19.78 20.48 -8.57
C GLN A 108 20.22 19.74 -9.84
N GLU A 109 21.04 18.70 -9.74
CA GLU A 109 21.60 18.03 -10.91
C GLU A 109 21.10 16.60 -11.12
N LYS A 110 20.30 16.04 -10.21
CA LYS A 110 19.90 14.64 -10.26
C LYS A 110 18.44 14.47 -10.60
N ARG A 111 18.20 13.47 -11.41
CA ARG A 111 16.84 13.06 -11.75
C ARG A 111 16.12 12.54 -10.51
N THR A 112 14.89 12.98 -10.34
CA THR A 112 14.01 12.52 -9.28
C THR A 112 13.13 11.38 -9.78
N ILE A 113 13.01 10.34 -8.98
CA ILE A 113 12.13 9.20 -9.23
C ILE A 113 11.03 9.23 -8.18
N ILE A 114 9.81 9.13 -8.64
CA ILE A 114 8.63 9.03 -7.76
C ILE A 114 8.25 7.56 -7.69
N ILE A 115 8.14 7.03 -6.47
CA ILE A 115 7.69 5.66 -6.21
C ILE A 115 6.32 5.71 -5.57
N VAL A 116 5.38 5.05 -6.22
CA VAL A 116 3.98 4.97 -5.79
C VAL A 116 3.66 3.53 -5.45
N HIS A 117 3.13 3.31 -4.26
CA HIS A 117 2.74 1.98 -3.82
C HIS A 117 1.41 1.52 -4.43
N GLY A 118 1.19 0.21 -4.44
CA GLY A 118 -0.07 -0.38 -4.92
C GLY A 118 -1.17 -0.41 -3.84
N ILE A 119 -2.30 -1.00 -4.21
CA ILE A 119 -3.43 -1.22 -3.29
C ILE A 119 -2.98 -2.09 -2.10
N ASN A 120 -3.47 -1.79 -0.90
CA ASN A 120 -3.14 -2.47 0.36
C ASN A 120 -1.65 -2.42 0.73
N SER A 121 -0.97 -1.36 0.34
CA SER A 121 0.44 -1.13 0.64
C SER A 121 0.64 0.29 1.18
N SER A 122 1.84 0.61 1.59
CA SER A 122 2.25 1.95 2.03
C SER A 122 3.69 2.23 1.62
N LYS A 123 4.17 3.47 1.80
CA LYS A 123 5.58 3.81 1.59
C LYS A 123 6.53 3.00 2.47
N LYS A 124 6.04 2.47 3.61
CA LYS A 124 6.81 1.67 4.56
C LYS A 124 6.96 0.20 4.16
N HIS A 125 6.27 -0.25 3.13
CA HIS A 125 6.35 -1.66 2.74
C HIS A 125 7.67 -1.96 2.03
N TYR A 126 8.32 -3.07 2.39
CA TYR A 126 9.65 -3.44 1.86
C TYR A 126 9.69 -3.51 0.32
N ASN A 127 8.60 -3.90 -0.33
CA ASN A 127 8.48 -3.93 -1.80
C ASN A 127 8.65 -2.54 -2.45
N GLN A 128 8.41 -1.46 -1.70
CA GLN A 128 8.59 -0.08 -2.13
C GLN A 128 9.96 0.43 -1.68
N LEU A 129 10.35 0.11 -0.44
CA LEU A 129 11.61 0.56 0.13
C LEU A 129 12.81 -0.02 -0.60
N MET A 130 12.78 -1.30 -0.97
CA MET A 130 13.89 -1.94 -1.65
C MET A 130 14.25 -1.27 -2.98
N PRO A 131 13.35 -1.13 -3.96
CA PRO A 131 13.67 -0.42 -5.20
C PRO A 131 13.99 1.06 -4.95
N ALA A 132 13.35 1.71 -3.98
CA ALA A 132 13.60 3.11 -3.64
C ALA A 132 15.05 3.32 -3.18
N THR A 133 15.48 2.52 -2.22
CA THR A 133 16.85 2.61 -1.68
C THR A 133 17.91 2.17 -2.69
N MET A 134 17.61 1.21 -3.56
CA MET A 134 18.50 0.84 -4.68
C MET A 134 18.72 2.03 -5.61
N LEU A 135 17.67 2.74 -5.99
CA LEU A 135 17.74 3.90 -6.85
C LEU A 135 18.45 5.07 -6.17
N ALA A 136 18.17 5.30 -4.90
CA ALA A 136 18.87 6.33 -4.13
C ALA A 136 20.37 6.02 -3.98
N ASN A 137 20.73 4.76 -3.70
CA ASN A 137 22.13 4.31 -3.66
C ASN A 137 22.81 4.40 -5.02
N ALA A 138 22.07 4.29 -6.13
CA ALA A 138 22.56 4.54 -7.49
C ALA A 138 22.68 6.06 -7.83
N GLY A 139 22.29 6.91 -6.91
CA GLY A 139 22.50 8.35 -7.02
C GLY A 139 21.29 9.16 -7.50
N PHE A 140 20.11 8.58 -7.59
CA PHE A 140 18.87 9.32 -7.86
C PHE A 140 18.32 9.98 -6.61
N ASN A 141 17.54 11.05 -6.77
CA ASN A 141 16.64 11.49 -5.74
C ASN A 141 15.35 10.67 -5.81
N VAL A 142 14.79 10.35 -4.67
CA VAL A 142 13.59 9.51 -4.58
C VAL A 142 12.53 10.21 -3.73
N LEU A 143 11.32 10.28 -4.25
CA LEU A 143 10.13 10.69 -3.54
C LEU A 143 9.21 9.48 -3.39
N MET A 144 8.84 9.18 -2.17
CA MET A 144 7.84 8.16 -1.82
C MET A 144 6.76 8.81 -1.00
N PHE A 145 5.51 8.50 -1.24
CA PHE A 145 4.40 9.02 -0.45
C PHE A 145 3.31 7.97 -0.25
N ASP A 146 2.56 8.13 0.81
CA ASP A 146 1.35 7.35 1.01
C ASP A 146 0.20 7.95 0.21
N GLN A 147 -0.48 7.12 -0.56
CA GLN A 147 -1.68 7.53 -1.27
C GLN A 147 -2.83 7.78 -0.28
N ARG A 148 -3.83 8.50 -0.73
CA ARG A 148 -5.03 8.77 0.04
C ARG A 148 -5.59 7.49 0.68
N ASN A 149 -5.91 7.56 1.97
CA ASN A 149 -6.39 6.44 2.79
C ASN A 149 -5.41 5.27 2.93
N HIS A 150 -4.11 5.53 2.74
CA HIS A 150 -3.03 4.58 2.95
C HIS A 150 -1.97 5.19 3.88
N GLY A 151 -1.36 4.37 4.71
CA GLY A 151 -0.31 4.84 5.62
C GLY A 151 -0.69 4.86 7.08
#